data_da17de03899855424dba81c2030b17c3
#
_entry.id   da17de03899855424dba81c2030b17c3
#
_cell.length_a   1.000
_cell.length_b   1.000
_cell.length_c   1.000
_cell.angle_alpha   90.00
_cell.angle_beta   90.00
_cell.angle_gamma   90.00
#
_symmetry.space_group_name_H-M   'P 1'
#
loop_
_entity.id
_entity.type
_entity.pdbx_description
1 polymer ?
#
loop_
_entity_poly.entity_id
_entity_poly.type
_entity_poly.pdbx_seq_one_letter_code
_entity_poly.pdbx_strand_id
1 'polypeptide(L)'
;MNSTQATTGMTTGSATSADGTTIGYLQVGTGPAVVLLHGGNESARSHAQLALALADAFTVYLPDRRGRGRSGPHQADHGLRTEVEDLTAVTAAAEAELVFGVSTGALIALCAARAGSGIRRVAAYEPALLMDAGRYTGWLGRFDQELAAGKTAAALITSLHGLDLAPPAFKLMPRPLAEALTNAAMKSEDRKAGPEDVTMRRLAPTVRYDGLLLAETAGTIARFADVTADVLLLGGDMQRPGFIRPAFDALSQTLPRSRRAEFAGLDHGGSSDPGPTNRSGQPAVVAPAIRSFFAQQ
;
A
#
# COMPACT_ATOMS: atom_id res chain seq x y z
N MET A 1 13.44 6.91 13.98
CA MET A 1 13.71 7.99 13.01
C MET A 1 12.37 8.52 12.55
N ASN A 2 12.19 9.84 12.41
CA ASN A 2 10.97 10.38 11.77
C ASN A 2 11.05 10.12 10.26
N SER A 3 9.91 9.93 9.58
CA SER A 3 9.82 9.70 8.12
C SER A 3 10.59 10.76 7.30
N THR A 4 10.63 11.99 7.78
CA THR A 4 11.40 13.10 7.16
C THR A 4 12.91 12.85 7.20
N GLN A 5 13.46 12.22 8.22
CA GLN A 5 14.90 11.89 8.29
C GLN A 5 15.25 10.70 7.37
N ALA A 6 14.36 9.74 7.20
CA ALA A 6 14.58 8.58 6.35
C ALA A 6 14.63 8.92 4.85
N THR A 7 14.03 10.04 4.40
CA THR A 7 14.07 10.45 2.98
C THR A 7 15.22 11.41 2.65
N THR A 8 16.08 11.76 3.62
CA THR A 8 17.27 12.58 3.35
C THR A 8 18.21 11.82 2.41
N GLY A 9 18.55 12.43 1.28
CA GLY A 9 19.40 11.80 0.24
C GLY A 9 18.62 11.09 -0.86
N MET A 10 17.29 11.02 -0.81
CA MET A 10 16.48 10.56 -1.94
C MET A 10 16.29 11.70 -2.94
N THR A 11 16.36 11.36 -4.24
CA THR A 11 15.99 12.26 -5.33
C THR A 11 14.52 12.13 -5.68
N THR A 12 13.98 13.11 -6.41
CA THR A 12 12.58 13.12 -6.85
C THR A 12 12.50 13.02 -8.36
N GLY A 13 11.50 12.33 -8.87
CA GLY A 13 11.18 12.25 -10.28
C GLY A 13 9.68 12.06 -10.50
N SER A 14 9.29 11.91 -11.75
CA SER A 14 7.90 11.64 -12.11
C SER A 14 7.80 10.83 -13.40
N ALA A 15 6.69 10.11 -13.56
CA ALA A 15 6.25 9.49 -14.79
C ALA A 15 4.90 10.09 -15.21
N THR A 16 4.55 10.00 -16.48
CA THR A 16 3.25 10.45 -16.99
C THR A 16 2.38 9.22 -17.27
N SER A 17 1.24 9.12 -16.59
CA SER A 17 0.27 8.05 -16.79
C SER A 17 -0.44 8.16 -18.15
N ALA A 18 -1.17 7.12 -18.54
CA ALA A 18 -1.85 7.03 -19.84
C ALA A 18 -2.86 8.16 -20.09
N ASP A 19 -3.47 8.71 -19.03
CA ASP A 19 -4.40 9.83 -19.10
C ASP A 19 -3.73 11.22 -18.97
N GLY A 20 -2.38 11.27 -18.96
CA GLY A 20 -1.60 12.51 -18.81
C GLY A 20 -1.36 12.92 -17.34
N THR A 21 -1.87 12.17 -16.35
CA THR A 21 -1.65 12.48 -14.94
C THR A 21 -0.19 12.24 -14.57
N THR A 22 0.42 13.18 -13.84
CA THR A 22 1.76 13.02 -13.28
C THR A 22 1.75 12.10 -12.07
N ILE A 23 2.60 11.08 -12.06
CA ILE A 23 2.86 10.18 -10.93
C ILE A 23 4.28 10.49 -10.42
N GLY A 24 4.34 11.17 -9.28
CA GLY A 24 5.60 11.54 -8.64
C GLY A 24 6.18 10.39 -7.83
N TYR A 25 7.51 10.30 -7.76
CA TYR A 25 8.20 9.29 -6.96
C TYR A 25 9.44 9.85 -6.25
N LEU A 26 9.86 9.16 -5.21
CA LEU A 26 11.18 9.26 -4.61
C LEU A 26 12.07 8.16 -5.20
N GLN A 27 13.38 8.41 -5.26
CA GLN A 27 14.35 7.46 -5.79
C GLN A 27 15.60 7.44 -4.92
N VAL A 28 16.16 6.23 -4.69
CA VAL A 28 17.40 6.04 -3.94
C VAL A 28 18.14 4.78 -4.40
N GLY A 29 19.47 4.77 -4.23
CA GLY A 29 20.30 3.63 -4.53
C GLY A 29 20.79 3.54 -5.96
N THR A 30 21.46 2.43 -6.28
CA THR A 30 22.05 2.12 -7.60
C THR A 30 21.92 0.63 -7.88
N GLY A 31 21.79 0.25 -9.15
CA GLY A 31 21.62 -1.14 -9.60
C GLY A 31 20.31 -1.37 -10.34
N PRO A 32 19.86 -2.62 -10.50
CA PRO A 32 18.58 -2.94 -11.14
C PRO A 32 17.41 -2.20 -10.49
N ALA A 33 16.46 -1.74 -11.32
CA ALA A 33 15.34 -0.95 -10.85
C ALA A 33 14.28 -1.80 -10.15
N VAL A 34 13.79 -1.30 -9.01
CA VAL A 34 12.69 -1.87 -8.23
C VAL A 34 11.68 -0.77 -7.90
N VAL A 35 10.39 -1.01 -8.14
CA VAL A 35 9.32 -0.11 -7.69
C VAL A 35 8.71 -0.64 -6.39
N LEU A 36 8.62 0.21 -5.35
CA LEU A 36 7.95 -0.06 -4.09
C LEU A 36 6.60 0.68 -4.05
N LEU A 37 5.50 -0.04 -4.17
CA LEU A 37 4.15 0.53 -4.20
C LEU A 37 3.46 0.38 -2.85
N HIS A 38 3.18 1.52 -2.21
CA HIS A 38 2.54 1.60 -0.90
C HIS A 38 1.06 1.17 -0.91
N GLY A 39 0.52 0.86 0.26
CA GLY A 39 -0.86 0.46 0.49
C GLY A 39 -1.87 1.61 0.65
N GLY A 40 -3.02 1.27 1.23
CA GLY A 40 -4.04 2.24 1.60
C GLY A 40 -3.61 3.10 2.79
N ASN A 41 -4.05 4.37 2.81
CA ASN A 41 -3.71 5.34 3.87
C ASN A 41 -2.20 5.54 4.08
N GLU A 42 -1.40 5.34 3.04
CA GLU A 42 0.05 5.47 3.01
C GLU A 42 0.51 6.40 1.88
N SER A 43 1.80 6.72 1.84
CA SER A 43 2.48 7.46 0.78
C SER A 43 3.85 6.82 0.49
N ALA A 44 4.56 7.32 -0.51
CA ALA A 44 5.94 6.91 -0.80
C ALA A 44 6.83 6.88 0.44
N ARG A 45 6.66 7.84 1.36
CA ARG A 45 7.45 7.97 2.59
C ARG A 45 7.21 6.86 3.61
N SER A 46 6.12 6.13 3.49
CA SER A 46 5.79 5.03 4.41
C SER A 46 6.72 3.83 4.30
N HIS A 47 7.56 3.77 3.24
CA HIS A 47 8.50 2.69 2.98
C HIS A 47 9.95 3.17 2.78
N ALA A 48 10.29 4.36 3.30
CA ALA A 48 11.61 4.94 3.13
C ALA A 48 12.73 4.07 3.74
N GLN A 49 12.51 3.47 4.91
CA GLN A 49 13.51 2.59 5.54
C GLN A 49 13.67 1.27 4.77
N LEU A 50 12.58 0.71 4.21
CA LEU A 50 12.67 -0.46 3.34
C LEU A 50 13.48 -0.15 2.08
N ALA A 51 13.23 1.01 1.45
CA ALA A 51 13.99 1.45 0.29
C ALA A 51 15.48 1.61 0.59
N LEU A 52 15.82 2.25 1.71
CA LEU A 52 17.22 2.38 2.16
C LEU A 52 17.88 1.03 2.42
N ALA A 53 17.14 0.06 2.96
CA ALA A 53 17.64 -1.30 3.20
C ALA A 53 17.90 -2.10 1.91
N LEU A 54 17.37 -1.65 0.76
CA LEU A 54 17.58 -2.26 -0.56
C LEU A 54 18.53 -1.46 -1.44
N ALA A 55 18.84 -0.21 -1.09
CA ALA A 55 19.50 0.78 -1.95
C ALA A 55 20.97 0.48 -2.29
N ASP A 56 21.62 -0.41 -1.56
CA ASP A 56 22.99 -0.88 -1.84
C ASP A 56 23.05 -1.91 -3.00
N ALA A 57 21.89 -2.50 -3.37
CA ALA A 57 21.79 -3.51 -4.43
C ALA A 57 20.85 -3.10 -5.57
N PHE A 58 19.96 -2.14 -5.35
CA PHE A 58 18.92 -1.76 -6.29
C PHE A 58 18.77 -0.25 -6.39
N THR A 59 18.34 0.23 -7.54
CA THR A 59 17.74 1.57 -7.67
C THR A 59 16.25 1.46 -7.31
N VAL A 60 15.87 2.03 -6.18
CA VAL A 60 14.52 1.89 -5.63
C VAL A 60 13.68 3.12 -5.92
N TYR A 61 12.53 2.93 -6.55
CA TYR A 61 11.54 3.94 -6.86
C TYR A 61 10.33 3.77 -5.96
N LEU A 62 9.95 4.84 -5.26
CA LEU A 62 8.78 4.87 -4.37
C LEU A 62 7.76 5.86 -4.93
N PRO A 63 6.83 5.45 -5.79
CA PRO A 63 5.80 6.35 -6.28
C PRO A 63 4.80 6.68 -5.17
N ASP A 64 4.33 7.93 -5.17
CA ASP A 64 3.08 8.28 -4.53
C ASP A 64 1.94 7.83 -5.45
N ARG A 65 1.04 6.97 -4.99
CA ARG A 65 -0.16 6.64 -5.74
C ARG A 65 -1.03 7.89 -5.91
N ARG A 66 -1.83 7.91 -6.94
CA ARG A 66 -2.69 9.05 -7.31
C ARG A 66 -3.43 9.65 -6.10
N GLY A 67 -3.60 10.97 -6.05
CA GLY A 67 -4.21 11.71 -4.95
C GLY A 67 -3.36 11.84 -3.69
N ARG A 68 -2.09 11.39 -3.71
CA ARG A 68 -1.17 11.42 -2.58
C ARG A 68 0.14 12.11 -2.94
N GLY A 69 0.78 12.72 -1.96
CA GLY A 69 2.13 13.27 -2.07
C GLY A 69 2.34 14.15 -3.30
N ARG A 70 3.22 13.70 -4.18
CA ARG A 70 3.63 14.41 -5.41
C ARG A 70 2.82 14.06 -6.65
N SER A 71 1.88 13.12 -6.55
CA SER A 71 1.08 12.67 -7.68
C SER A 71 -0.17 13.51 -7.88
N GLY A 72 -0.64 13.57 -9.13
CA GLY A 72 -1.86 14.27 -9.51
C GLY A 72 -3.12 13.70 -8.83
N PRO A 73 -4.24 14.41 -8.93
CA PRO A 73 -5.48 14.05 -8.25
C PRO A 73 -6.15 12.82 -8.88
N HIS A 74 -7.05 12.20 -8.12
CA HIS A 74 -7.97 11.21 -8.65
C HIS A 74 -8.92 11.84 -9.67
N GLN A 75 -9.20 11.11 -10.73
CA GLN A 75 -10.24 11.46 -11.71
C GLN A 75 -11.58 10.81 -11.30
N ALA A 76 -12.67 11.24 -11.94
CA ALA A 76 -14.02 10.75 -11.60
C ALA A 76 -14.22 9.25 -11.87
N ASP A 77 -13.51 8.70 -12.86
CA ASP A 77 -13.54 7.31 -13.30
C ASP A 77 -12.38 6.48 -12.73
N HIS A 78 -11.73 6.96 -11.65
CA HIS A 78 -10.61 6.27 -11.03
C HIS A 78 -10.99 4.88 -10.52
N GLY A 79 -10.25 3.87 -10.92
CA GLY A 79 -10.43 2.46 -10.55
C GLY A 79 -9.16 1.65 -10.76
N LEU A 80 -9.29 0.33 -10.74
CA LEU A 80 -8.16 -0.59 -10.86
C LEU A 80 -7.36 -0.38 -12.15
N ARG A 81 -8.05 -0.16 -13.28
CA ARG A 81 -7.38 0.10 -14.57
C ARG A 81 -6.43 1.29 -14.47
N THR A 82 -6.89 2.39 -13.88
CA THR A 82 -6.08 3.61 -13.70
C THR A 82 -4.86 3.36 -12.81
N GLU A 83 -5.02 2.63 -11.70
CA GLU A 83 -3.88 2.29 -10.82
C GLU A 83 -2.85 1.37 -11.52
N VAL A 84 -3.32 0.45 -12.37
CA VAL A 84 -2.45 -0.39 -13.19
C VAL A 84 -1.70 0.43 -14.25
N GLU A 85 -2.38 1.37 -14.91
CA GLU A 85 -1.77 2.30 -15.87
C GLU A 85 -0.72 3.20 -15.20
N ASP A 86 -1.01 3.71 -13.99
CA ASP A 86 -0.06 4.51 -13.21
C ASP A 86 1.21 3.72 -12.84
N LEU A 87 1.04 2.49 -12.34
CA LEU A 87 2.18 1.62 -12.02
C LEU A 87 2.98 1.28 -13.30
N THR A 88 2.29 0.99 -14.40
CA THR A 88 2.93 0.69 -15.69
C THR A 88 3.75 1.87 -16.19
N ALA A 89 3.25 3.10 -16.05
CA ALA A 89 3.99 4.31 -16.42
C ALA A 89 5.28 4.46 -15.58
N VAL A 90 5.20 4.21 -14.27
CA VAL A 90 6.38 4.28 -13.38
C VAL A 90 7.38 3.18 -13.71
N THR A 91 6.93 1.92 -13.89
CA THR A 91 7.83 0.80 -14.25
C THR A 91 8.49 1.02 -15.59
N ALA A 92 7.78 1.56 -16.57
CA ALA A 92 8.35 1.91 -17.88
C ALA A 92 9.40 3.03 -17.78
N ALA A 93 9.11 4.11 -17.04
CA ALA A 93 10.05 5.22 -16.84
C ALA A 93 11.30 4.82 -16.05
N ALA A 94 11.18 3.85 -15.15
CA ALA A 94 12.25 3.30 -14.34
C ALA A 94 12.99 2.12 -15.02
N GLU A 95 12.50 1.63 -16.17
CA GLU A 95 12.94 0.36 -16.78
C GLU A 95 12.91 -0.80 -15.77
N ALA A 96 11.87 -0.83 -14.90
CA ALA A 96 11.76 -1.77 -13.81
C ALA A 96 10.88 -2.97 -14.16
N GLU A 97 11.42 -4.17 -13.94
CA GLU A 97 10.69 -5.45 -14.05
C GLU A 97 10.38 -6.07 -12.67
N LEU A 98 10.82 -5.41 -11.58
CA LEU A 98 10.73 -5.86 -10.21
C LEU A 98 9.81 -4.91 -9.43
N VAL A 99 8.78 -5.45 -8.79
CA VAL A 99 7.82 -4.65 -8.02
C VAL A 99 7.59 -5.27 -6.64
N PHE A 100 7.77 -4.48 -5.60
CA PHE A 100 7.23 -4.76 -4.27
C PHE A 100 5.92 -3.98 -4.10
N GLY A 101 4.93 -4.60 -3.49
CA GLY A 101 3.71 -3.92 -3.08
C GLY A 101 3.23 -4.40 -1.72
N VAL A 102 2.52 -3.53 -1.00
CA VAL A 102 1.87 -3.88 0.26
C VAL A 102 0.38 -3.64 0.17
N SER A 103 -0.44 -4.54 0.74
CA SER A 103 -1.89 -4.37 0.83
C SER A 103 -2.54 -4.10 -0.55
N THR A 104 -3.23 -2.97 -0.74
CA THR A 104 -3.77 -2.55 -2.05
C THR A 104 -2.68 -2.33 -3.09
N GLY A 105 -1.47 -1.88 -2.71
CA GLY A 105 -0.32 -1.80 -3.60
C GLY A 105 0.13 -3.17 -4.12
N ALA A 106 0.07 -4.20 -3.28
CA ALA A 106 0.35 -5.58 -3.68
C ALA A 106 -0.71 -6.12 -4.65
N LEU A 107 -1.99 -5.80 -4.41
CA LEU A 107 -3.09 -6.14 -5.31
C LEU A 107 -2.87 -5.50 -6.70
N ILE A 108 -2.55 -4.20 -6.73
CA ILE A 108 -2.28 -3.47 -7.98
C ILE A 108 -1.10 -4.09 -8.73
N ALA A 109 0.00 -4.41 -8.02
CA ALA A 109 1.18 -5.04 -8.62
C ALA A 109 0.86 -6.41 -9.25
N LEU A 110 0.08 -7.25 -8.58
CA LEU A 110 -0.37 -8.53 -9.12
C LEU A 110 -1.29 -8.35 -10.35
N CYS A 111 -2.18 -7.36 -10.30
CA CYS A 111 -3.06 -7.04 -11.45
C CYS A 111 -2.27 -6.49 -12.63
N ALA A 112 -1.26 -5.66 -12.42
CA ALA A 112 -0.37 -5.16 -13.47
C ALA A 112 0.46 -6.30 -14.08
N ALA A 113 1.02 -7.18 -13.27
CA ALA A 113 1.75 -8.35 -13.77
C ALA A 113 0.86 -9.27 -14.63
N ARG A 114 -0.41 -9.47 -14.21
CA ARG A 114 -1.40 -10.22 -14.99
C ARG A 114 -1.75 -9.54 -16.32
N ALA A 115 -1.77 -8.20 -16.35
CA ALA A 115 -2.10 -7.43 -17.55
C ALA A 115 -0.95 -7.37 -18.59
N GLY A 116 0.20 -7.97 -18.30
CA GLY A 116 1.33 -8.00 -19.24
C GLY A 116 2.17 -6.72 -19.25
N SER A 117 2.26 -6.02 -18.12
CA SER A 117 3.01 -4.76 -17.96
C SER A 117 4.53 -4.89 -17.99
N GLY A 118 5.09 -6.05 -18.33
CA GLY A 118 6.53 -6.29 -18.32
C GLY A 118 7.10 -6.66 -16.94
N ILE A 119 6.30 -6.68 -15.90
CA ILE A 119 6.71 -7.07 -14.54
C ILE A 119 7.02 -8.56 -14.51
N ARG A 120 8.26 -8.92 -14.17
CA ARG A 120 8.73 -10.31 -14.11
C ARG A 120 8.69 -10.90 -12.69
N ARG A 121 8.84 -10.05 -11.66
CA ARG A 121 8.78 -10.49 -10.27
C ARG A 121 7.97 -9.52 -9.41
N VAL A 122 7.11 -10.09 -8.59
CA VAL A 122 6.30 -9.35 -7.60
C VAL A 122 6.55 -9.89 -6.20
N ALA A 123 7.06 -9.05 -5.31
CA ALA A 123 7.07 -9.32 -3.88
C ALA A 123 5.84 -8.64 -3.25
N ALA A 124 4.88 -9.42 -2.79
CA ALA A 124 3.56 -8.95 -2.39
C ALA A 124 3.35 -9.17 -0.89
N TYR A 125 3.42 -8.10 -0.09
CA TYR A 125 3.19 -8.16 1.35
C TYR A 125 1.69 -8.02 1.65
N GLU A 126 1.09 -9.09 2.15
CA GLU A 126 -0.32 -9.17 2.56
C GLU A 126 -1.29 -8.52 1.56
N PRO A 127 -1.37 -9.04 0.32
CA PRO A 127 -2.24 -8.47 -0.71
C PRO A 127 -3.68 -8.34 -0.24
N ALA A 128 -4.24 -7.14 -0.40
CA ALA A 128 -5.61 -6.86 -0.01
C ALA A 128 -6.57 -7.28 -1.13
N LEU A 129 -7.15 -8.46 -1.01
CA LEU A 129 -8.17 -9.00 -1.92
C LEU A 129 -9.36 -9.49 -1.11
N LEU A 130 -10.56 -9.10 -1.49
CA LEU A 130 -11.79 -9.60 -0.86
C LEU A 130 -12.25 -10.89 -1.55
N MET A 131 -12.49 -11.92 -0.74
CA MET A 131 -13.11 -13.16 -1.24
C MET A 131 -14.60 -12.95 -1.53
N ASP A 132 -15.25 -12.03 -0.79
CA ASP A 132 -16.64 -11.60 -0.96
C ASP A 132 -16.76 -10.08 -0.72
N ALA A 133 -17.40 -9.36 -1.65
CA ALA A 133 -17.57 -7.91 -1.57
C ALA A 133 -18.52 -7.49 -0.43
N GLY A 134 -19.57 -8.25 -0.17
CA GLY A 134 -20.70 -7.80 0.64
C GLY A 134 -20.36 -7.42 2.07
N ARG A 135 -19.39 -8.10 2.67
CA ARG A 135 -19.01 -7.89 4.09
C ARG A 135 -18.16 -6.63 4.30
N TYR A 136 -17.31 -6.27 3.34
CA TYR A 136 -16.22 -5.31 3.58
C TYR A 136 -16.37 -4.00 2.80
N THR A 137 -17.47 -3.77 2.09
CA THR A 137 -17.70 -2.56 1.29
C THR A 137 -18.85 -1.69 1.79
N GLY A 138 -19.70 -2.21 2.67
CA GLY A 138 -20.88 -1.51 3.20
C GLY A 138 -20.58 -0.22 4.00
N TRP A 139 -19.32 0.01 4.36
CA TRP A 139 -18.89 1.21 5.08
C TRP A 139 -18.72 2.43 4.18
N LEU A 140 -18.56 2.27 2.86
CA LEU A 140 -18.21 3.34 1.91
C LEU A 140 -19.22 4.50 1.93
N GLY A 141 -20.51 4.22 1.90
CA GLY A 141 -21.54 5.26 1.91
C GLY A 141 -21.50 6.14 3.16
N ARG A 142 -21.26 5.54 4.34
CA ARG A 142 -21.09 6.28 5.59
C ARG A 142 -19.80 7.09 5.60
N PHE A 143 -18.72 6.52 5.12
CA PHE A 143 -17.43 7.16 4.98
C PHE A 143 -17.55 8.45 4.13
N ASP A 144 -18.20 8.37 2.97
CA ASP A 144 -18.42 9.51 2.08
C ASP A 144 -19.24 10.62 2.76
N GLN A 145 -20.31 10.27 3.48
CA GLN A 145 -21.10 11.23 4.26
C GLN A 145 -20.29 11.93 5.35
N GLU A 146 -19.45 11.19 6.08
CA GLU A 146 -18.61 11.72 7.14
C GLU A 146 -17.52 12.65 6.57
N LEU A 147 -16.91 12.31 5.42
CA LEU A 147 -15.96 13.20 4.73
C LEU A 147 -16.65 14.47 4.23
N ALA A 148 -17.81 14.37 3.60
CA ALA A 148 -18.58 15.53 3.13
C ALA A 148 -18.98 16.48 4.27
N ALA A 149 -19.19 15.92 5.46
CA ALA A 149 -19.45 16.70 6.70
C ALA A 149 -18.17 17.24 7.38
N GLY A 150 -16.97 17.08 6.77
CA GLY A 150 -15.69 17.49 7.34
C GLY A 150 -15.22 16.65 8.54
N LYS A 151 -15.87 15.49 8.80
CA LYS A 151 -15.58 14.59 9.93
C LYS A 151 -14.52 13.55 9.56
N THR A 152 -13.33 13.99 9.17
CA THR A 152 -12.26 13.10 8.67
C THR A 152 -11.89 12.00 9.66
N ALA A 153 -11.81 12.30 10.96
CA ALA A 153 -11.52 11.30 11.99
C ALA A 153 -12.62 10.22 12.07
N ALA A 154 -13.88 10.62 11.97
CA ALA A 154 -15.01 9.68 11.94
C ALA A 154 -14.97 8.77 10.72
N ALA A 155 -14.69 9.33 9.53
CA ALA A 155 -14.54 8.59 8.29
C ALA A 155 -13.42 7.53 8.40
N LEU A 156 -12.25 7.91 8.94
CA LEU A 156 -11.15 6.96 9.15
C LEU A 156 -11.55 5.83 10.12
N ILE A 157 -12.22 6.14 11.23
CA ILE A 157 -12.75 5.12 12.14
C ILE A 157 -13.76 4.20 11.43
N THR A 158 -14.62 4.76 10.59
CA THR A 158 -15.58 3.99 9.78
C THR A 158 -14.87 2.99 8.87
N SER A 159 -13.81 3.41 8.16
CA SER A 159 -13.05 2.52 7.27
C SER A 159 -12.30 1.43 8.04
N LEU A 160 -11.65 1.76 9.17
CA LEU A 160 -10.93 0.79 10.00
C LEU A 160 -11.86 -0.30 10.54
N HIS A 161 -13.07 0.06 10.98
CA HIS A 161 -14.07 -0.91 11.41
C HIS A 161 -14.64 -1.71 10.24
N GLY A 162 -14.93 -1.04 9.12
CA GLY A 162 -15.51 -1.67 7.93
C GLY A 162 -14.59 -2.71 7.30
N LEU A 163 -13.28 -2.47 7.34
CA LEU A 163 -12.24 -3.38 6.85
C LEU A 163 -11.72 -4.35 7.92
N ASP A 164 -12.29 -4.34 9.12
CA ASP A 164 -11.83 -5.15 10.28
C ASP A 164 -10.35 -4.92 10.66
N LEU A 165 -9.80 -3.75 10.30
CA LEU A 165 -8.43 -3.35 10.57
C LEU A 165 -8.27 -2.55 11.87
N ALA A 166 -9.37 -2.22 12.57
CA ALA A 166 -9.32 -1.47 13.82
C ALA A 166 -8.56 -2.26 14.90
N PRO A 167 -7.60 -1.63 15.61
CA PRO A 167 -6.94 -2.24 16.75
C PRO A 167 -7.94 -2.70 17.81
N PRO A 168 -7.67 -3.78 18.59
CA PRO A 168 -8.60 -4.30 19.59
C PRO A 168 -9.10 -3.23 20.59
N ALA A 169 -8.22 -2.35 21.03
CA ALA A 169 -8.59 -1.23 21.92
C ALA A 169 -9.61 -0.28 21.29
N PHE A 170 -9.50 -0.03 19.96
CA PHE A 170 -10.46 0.79 19.23
C PHE A 170 -11.79 0.09 18.98
N LYS A 171 -11.78 -1.25 18.80
CA LYS A 171 -13.02 -2.03 18.66
C LYS A 171 -13.92 -1.98 19.90
N LEU A 172 -13.31 -1.87 21.10
CA LEU A 172 -14.01 -1.81 22.37
C LEU A 172 -14.30 -0.38 22.85
N MET A 173 -13.70 0.61 22.20
CA MET A 173 -13.82 2.02 22.60
C MET A 173 -15.14 2.62 22.11
N PRO A 174 -15.84 3.42 22.96
CA PRO A 174 -16.97 4.23 22.50
C PRO A 174 -16.56 5.12 21.31
N ARG A 175 -17.33 5.09 20.24
CA ARG A 175 -17.02 5.79 18.99
C ARG A 175 -16.66 7.27 19.16
N PRO A 176 -17.41 8.09 19.96
CA PRO A 176 -17.05 9.50 20.15
C PRO A 176 -15.64 9.70 20.73
N LEU A 177 -15.22 8.79 21.63
CA LEU A 177 -13.88 8.82 22.21
C LEU A 177 -12.82 8.46 21.18
N ALA A 178 -13.04 7.41 20.38
CA ALA A 178 -12.15 7.03 19.27
C ALA A 178 -11.97 8.18 18.28
N GLU A 179 -13.07 8.85 17.90
CA GLU A 179 -13.04 10.01 16.99
C GLU A 179 -12.27 11.20 17.61
N ALA A 180 -12.48 11.49 18.89
CA ALA A 180 -11.78 12.57 19.57
C ALA A 180 -10.26 12.32 19.65
N LEU A 181 -9.86 11.09 19.99
CA LEU A 181 -8.44 10.69 20.06
C LEU A 181 -7.79 10.72 18.68
N THR A 182 -8.46 10.18 17.65
CA THR A 182 -7.98 10.22 16.27
C THR A 182 -7.82 11.65 15.78
N ASN A 183 -8.79 12.53 16.04
CA ASN A 183 -8.71 13.92 15.64
C ASN A 183 -7.58 14.67 16.39
N ALA A 184 -7.34 14.35 17.66
CA ALA A 184 -6.22 14.91 18.42
C ALA A 184 -4.87 14.44 17.86
N ALA A 185 -4.75 13.16 17.48
CA ALA A 185 -3.56 12.61 16.81
C ALA A 185 -3.30 13.31 15.47
N MET A 186 -4.31 13.42 14.60
CA MET A 186 -4.22 14.15 13.33
C MET A 186 -3.77 15.60 13.52
N LYS A 187 -4.36 16.34 14.48
CA LYS A 187 -3.95 17.72 14.81
C LYS A 187 -2.50 17.78 15.30
N SER A 188 -2.06 16.80 16.07
CA SER A 188 -0.68 16.74 16.55
C SER A 188 0.31 16.48 15.42
N GLU A 189 -0.05 15.61 14.48
CA GLU A 189 0.72 15.32 13.28
C GLU A 189 0.79 16.55 12.37
N ASP A 190 -0.34 17.17 12.05
CA ASP A 190 -0.42 18.38 11.21
C ASP A 190 0.47 19.52 11.72
N ARG A 191 0.60 19.68 13.06
CA ARG A 191 1.47 20.70 13.67
C ARG A 191 2.96 20.41 13.54
N LYS A 192 3.33 19.14 13.38
CA LYS A 192 4.73 18.70 13.30
C LYS A 192 5.16 18.45 11.85
N ALA A 193 4.20 18.38 10.93
CA ALA A 193 4.44 18.08 9.54
C ALA A 193 5.19 19.20 8.84
N GLY A 194 6.24 18.82 8.11
CA GLY A 194 6.91 19.71 7.16
C GLY A 194 6.12 19.84 5.85
N PRO A 195 6.57 20.71 4.94
CA PRO A 195 5.88 20.98 3.67
C PRO A 195 5.75 19.74 2.78
N GLU A 196 6.66 18.81 2.91
CA GLU A 196 6.72 17.58 2.11
C GLU A 196 6.02 16.38 2.77
N ASP A 197 5.54 16.51 4.01
CA ASP A 197 4.92 15.41 4.72
C ASP A 197 3.46 15.21 4.30
N VAL A 198 3.09 13.96 4.11
CA VAL A 198 1.71 13.57 3.79
C VAL A 198 1.05 13.07 5.08
N THR A 199 0.26 13.93 5.72
CA THR A 199 -0.34 13.63 7.01
C THR A 199 -1.53 12.69 6.89
N MET A 200 -1.88 12.01 7.99
CA MET A 200 -3.06 11.15 8.09
C MET A 200 -4.34 11.86 7.62
N ARG A 201 -4.47 13.17 7.91
CA ARG A 201 -5.62 13.97 7.47
C ARG A 201 -5.68 14.12 5.95
N ARG A 202 -4.52 14.25 5.29
CA ARG A 202 -4.43 14.31 3.82
C ARG A 202 -4.65 12.94 3.18
N LEU A 203 -4.24 11.87 3.85
CA LEU A 203 -4.38 10.50 3.35
C LEU A 203 -5.80 9.95 3.51
N ALA A 204 -6.50 10.30 4.60
CA ALA A 204 -7.80 9.72 4.93
C ALA A 204 -8.82 9.75 3.78
N PRO A 205 -8.99 10.83 2.99
CA PRO A 205 -9.91 10.83 1.86
C PRO A 205 -9.57 9.80 0.77
N THR A 206 -8.29 9.44 0.63
CA THR A 206 -7.84 8.49 -0.40
C THR A 206 -8.24 7.04 -0.11
N VAL A 207 -8.57 6.72 1.14
CA VAL A 207 -9.05 5.39 1.57
C VAL A 207 -10.33 4.96 0.85
N ARG A 208 -11.15 5.94 0.41
CA ARG A 208 -12.32 5.69 -0.43
C ARG A 208 -11.96 4.89 -1.68
N TYR A 209 -10.89 5.31 -2.35
CA TYR A 209 -10.45 4.68 -3.60
C TYR A 209 -9.87 3.30 -3.34
N ASP A 210 -9.15 3.09 -2.22
CA ASP A 210 -8.72 1.74 -1.82
C ASP A 210 -9.95 0.83 -1.60
N GLY A 211 -11.01 1.33 -0.96
CA GLY A 211 -12.27 0.60 -0.78
C GLY A 211 -12.97 0.25 -2.10
N LEU A 212 -12.94 1.15 -3.09
CA LEU A 212 -13.49 0.89 -4.43
C LEU A 212 -12.68 -0.18 -5.18
N LEU A 213 -11.35 -0.16 -5.10
CA LEU A 213 -10.49 -1.20 -5.68
C LEU A 213 -10.79 -2.58 -5.08
N LEU A 214 -10.96 -2.65 -3.75
CA LEU A 214 -11.34 -3.88 -3.08
C LEU A 214 -12.72 -4.40 -3.53
N ALA A 215 -13.69 -3.50 -3.73
CA ALA A 215 -15.01 -3.86 -4.25
C ALA A 215 -14.95 -4.36 -5.70
N GLU A 216 -14.17 -3.69 -6.57
CA GLU A 216 -14.01 -4.05 -7.97
C GLU A 216 -13.33 -5.41 -8.16
N THR A 217 -12.40 -5.75 -7.26
CA THR A 217 -11.62 -7.00 -7.34
C THR A 217 -12.19 -8.14 -6.50
N ALA A 218 -13.24 -7.90 -5.74
CA ALA A 218 -13.83 -8.92 -4.88
C ALA A 218 -14.29 -10.16 -5.68
N GLY A 219 -14.00 -11.35 -5.14
CA GLY A 219 -14.36 -12.62 -5.76
C GLY A 219 -13.59 -12.97 -7.04
N THR A 220 -12.56 -12.19 -7.41
CA THR A 220 -11.81 -12.41 -8.66
C THR A 220 -10.57 -13.29 -8.49
N ILE A 221 -10.42 -14.02 -7.39
CA ILE A 221 -9.23 -14.82 -7.05
C ILE A 221 -8.78 -15.73 -8.21
N ALA A 222 -9.70 -16.37 -8.91
CA ALA A 222 -9.40 -17.26 -10.02
C ALA A 222 -8.62 -16.59 -11.18
N ARG A 223 -8.76 -15.28 -11.34
CA ARG A 223 -8.04 -14.52 -12.38
C ARG A 223 -6.52 -14.46 -12.16
N PHE A 224 -6.05 -14.70 -10.94
CA PHE A 224 -4.61 -14.71 -10.64
C PHE A 224 -3.91 -15.98 -11.08
N ALA A 225 -4.64 -17.01 -11.55
CA ALA A 225 -4.07 -18.16 -12.24
C ALA A 225 -3.36 -17.77 -13.55
N ASP A 226 -3.69 -16.62 -14.14
CA ASP A 226 -3.09 -16.11 -15.37
C ASP A 226 -1.80 -15.31 -15.13
N VAL A 227 -1.37 -15.11 -13.88
CA VAL A 227 -0.13 -14.38 -13.56
C VAL A 227 1.08 -15.21 -13.96
N THR A 228 1.88 -14.71 -14.89
CA THR A 228 3.09 -15.37 -15.39
C THR A 228 4.37 -14.94 -14.66
N ALA A 229 4.33 -13.84 -13.92
CA ALA A 229 5.42 -13.38 -13.09
C ALA A 229 5.72 -14.35 -11.94
N ASP A 230 6.98 -14.39 -11.50
CA ASP A 230 7.31 -15.05 -10.24
C ASP A 230 6.81 -14.19 -9.07
N VAL A 231 6.16 -14.80 -8.08
CA VAL A 231 5.56 -14.09 -6.95
C VAL A 231 6.13 -14.58 -5.62
N LEU A 232 6.60 -13.65 -4.80
CA LEU A 232 6.90 -13.90 -3.40
C LEU A 232 5.78 -13.30 -2.54
N LEU A 233 4.93 -14.15 -1.96
CA LEU A 233 3.94 -13.73 -0.99
C LEU A 233 4.60 -13.57 0.38
N LEU A 234 4.52 -12.38 0.93
CA LEU A 234 5.09 -12.01 2.23
C LEU A 234 3.98 -11.68 3.21
N GLY A 235 4.14 -12.03 4.49
CA GLY A 235 3.17 -11.68 5.53
C GLY A 235 3.70 -11.91 6.92
N GLY A 236 3.02 -11.35 7.91
CA GLY A 236 3.30 -11.60 9.32
C GLY A 236 2.49 -12.77 9.87
N ASP A 237 2.97 -13.40 10.94
CA ASP A 237 2.23 -14.44 11.66
C ASP A 237 1.22 -13.87 12.67
N MET A 238 1.32 -12.57 12.97
CA MET A 238 0.39 -11.83 13.83
C MET A 238 -0.84 -11.31 13.07
N GLN A 239 -1.17 -11.90 11.94
CA GLN A 239 -2.33 -11.53 11.13
C GLN A 239 -3.61 -11.63 11.94
N ARG A 240 -4.36 -10.52 11.95
CA ARG A 240 -5.65 -10.48 12.63
C ARG A 240 -6.73 -11.15 11.80
N PRO A 241 -7.79 -11.68 12.45
CA PRO A 241 -8.98 -12.16 11.74
C PRO A 241 -9.51 -11.03 10.82
N GLY A 242 -9.70 -11.34 9.55
CA GLY A 242 -10.17 -10.41 8.55
C GLY A 242 -10.05 -11.02 7.17
N PHE A 243 -10.09 -10.20 6.15
CA PHE A 243 -10.00 -10.66 4.75
C PHE A 243 -8.56 -10.95 4.29
N ILE A 244 -7.55 -10.45 4.99
CA ILE A 244 -6.13 -10.56 4.58
C ILE A 244 -5.67 -12.02 4.55
N ARG A 245 -5.87 -12.79 5.65
CA ARG A 245 -5.41 -14.17 5.72
C ARG A 245 -6.09 -15.08 4.70
N PRO A 246 -7.42 -15.05 4.54
CA PRO A 246 -8.09 -15.82 3.48
C PRO A 246 -7.59 -15.49 2.07
N ALA A 247 -7.35 -14.21 1.78
CA ALA A 247 -6.81 -13.79 0.50
C ALA A 247 -5.38 -14.30 0.28
N PHE A 248 -4.52 -14.21 1.29
CA PHE A 248 -3.14 -14.68 1.24
C PHE A 248 -3.07 -16.18 0.97
N ASP A 249 -3.88 -16.99 1.67
CA ASP A 249 -3.93 -18.43 1.50
C ASP A 249 -4.49 -18.81 0.12
N ALA A 250 -5.56 -18.15 -0.35
CA ALA A 250 -6.13 -18.37 -1.66
C ALA A 250 -5.17 -17.99 -2.80
N LEU A 251 -4.49 -16.84 -2.70
CA LEU A 251 -3.47 -16.44 -3.68
C LEU A 251 -2.32 -17.44 -3.75
N SER A 252 -1.86 -17.95 -2.60
CA SER A 252 -0.80 -18.96 -2.55
C SER A 252 -1.16 -20.27 -3.28
N GLN A 253 -2.45 -20.60 -3.34
CA GLN A 253 -2.95 -21.78 -4.05
C GLN A 253 -3.24 -21.50 -5.53
N THR A 254 -3.55 -20.26 -5.88
CA THR A 254 -4.00 -19.88 -7.22
C THR A 254 -2.85 -19.45 -8.14
N LEU A 255 -1.85 -18.75 -7.59
CA LEU A 255 -0.72 -18.24 -8.36
C LEU A 255 0.20 -19.39 -8.82
N PRO A 256 0.47 -19.54 -10.15
CA PRO A 256 1.22 -20.69 -10.68
C PRO A 256 2.68 -20.75 -10.20
N ARG A 257 3.30 -19.58 -9.98
CA ARG A 257 4.71 -19.44 -9.61
C ARG A 257 4.85 -18.61 -8.35
N SER A 258 4.34 -19.13 -7.24
CA SER A 258 4.41 -18.43 -5.95
C SER A 258 5.24 -19.17 -4.94
N ARG A 259 5.88 -18.38 -4.06
CA ARG A 259 6.55 -18.81 -2.83
C ARG A 259 6.00 -17.99 -1.67
N ARG A 260 6.09 -18.51 -0.45
CA ARG A 260 5.65 -17.82 0.77
C ARG A 260 6.82 -17.59 1.69
N ALA A 261 6.83 -16.43 2.35
CA ALA A 261 7.67 -16.15 3.50
C ALA A 261 6.84 -15.41 4.56
N GLU A 262 6.77 -15.99 5.75
CA GLU A 262 6.03 -15.42 6.88
C GLU A 262 7.01 -15.03 7.99
N PHE A 263 6.81 -13.87 8.61
CA PHE A 263 7.71 -13.29 9.59
C PHE A 263 7.07 -13.32 10.98
N ALA A 264 7.78 -13.94 11.92
CA ALA A 264 7.34 -14.03 13.30
C ALA A 264 7.22 -12.64 13.96
N GLY A 265 6.09 -12.39 14.62
CA GLY A 265 5.83 -11.15 15.35
C GLY A 265 5.48 -9.94 14.49
N LEU A 266 5.37 -10.09 13.17
CA LEU A 266 4.91 -9.02 12.29
C LEU A 266 3.39 -9.11 12.03
N ASP A 267 2.78 -7.96 11.81
CA ASP A 267 1.39 -7.80 11.38
C ASP A 267 1.32 -7.11 10.00
N HIS A 268 0.13 -6.63 9.65
CA HIS A 268 -0.13 -5.95 8.36
C HIS A 268 0.75 -4.72 8.11
N GLY A 269 1.22 -4.05 9.15
CA GLY A 269 2.14 -2.91 9.07
C GLY A 269 3.62 -3.28 9.05
N GLY A 270 3.96 -4.58 9.09
CA GLY A 270 5.33 -5.06 9.31
C GLY A 270 6.35 -4.60 8.26
N SER A 271 5.94 -4.41 7.00
CA SER A 271 6.85 -3.94 5.94
C SER A 271 7.01 -2.42 5.86
N SER A 272 6.09 -1.66 6.47
CA SER A 272 6.10 -0.19 6.48
C SER A 272 7.00 0.35 7.60
N ASP A 273 7.38 1.61 7.48
CA ASP A 273 8.23 2.27 8.47
C ASP A 273 7.55 2.36 9.85
N PRO A 274 8.30 2.16 10.94
CA PRO A 274 7.75 2.34 12.27
C PRO A 274 7.40 3.80 12.55
N GLY A 275 6.27 4.01 13.22
CA GLY A 275 5.79 5.34 13.56
C GLY A 275 4.74 5.32 14.67
N PRO A 276 4.20 6.48 15.04
CA PRO A 276 3.18 6.57 16.08
C PRO A 276 1.92 5.73 15.81
N THR A 277 1.58 5.56 14.53
CA THR A 277 0.41 4.80 14.04
C THR A 277 0.76 3.39 13.57
N ASN A 278 2.06 3.09 13.35
CA ASN A 278 2.58 1.78 12.97
C ASN A 278 3.74 1.38 13.90
N ARG A 279 3.42 0.77 15.03
CA ARG A 279 4.44 0.35 16.00
C ARG A 279 5.10 -0.99 15.66
N SER A 280 4.47 -1.78 14.81
CA SER A 280 4.91 -3.10 14.37
C SER A 280 5.84 -3.06 13.14
N GLY A 281 6.05 -1.89 12.55
CA GLY A 281 6.90 -1.73 11.38
C GLY A 281 8.35 -2.17 11.65
N GLN A 282 8.82 -3.15 10.90
CA GLN A 282 10.17 -3.70 10.95
C GLN A 282 10.69 -4.01 9.53
N PRO A 283 10.81 -2.99 8.66
CA PRO A 283 11.21 -3.20 7.26
C PRO A 283 12.56 -3.89 7.11
N ALA A 284 13.46 -3.73 8.07
CA ALA A 284 14.78 -4.41 8.09
C ALA A 284 14.66 -5.94 8.21
N VAL A 285 13.58 -6.46 8.81
CA VAL A 285 13.32 -7.91 8.90
C VAL A 285 12.80 -8.46 7.57
N VAL A 286 12.05 -7.64 6.81
CA VAL A 286 11.45 -8.04 5.53
C VAL A 286 12.42 -7.89 4.36
N ALA A 287 13.29 -6.88 4.38
CA ALA A 287 14.22 -6.53 3.31
C ALA A 287 15.11 -7.70 2.81
N PRO A 288 15.69 -8.57 3.64
CA PRO A 288 16.52 -9.68 3.17
C PRO A 288 15.79 -10.67 2.28
N ALA A 289 14.52 -10.97 2.57
CA ALA A 289 13.71 -11.87 1.75
C ALA A 289 13.40 -11.25 0.37
N ILE A 290 13.06 -9.96 0.33
CA ILE A 290 12.83 -9.21 -0.90
C ILE A 290 14.11 -9.16 -1.74
N ARG A 291 15.24 -8.80 -1.12
CA ARG A 291 16.56 -8.76 -1.77
C ARG A 291 16.92 -10.10 -2.40
N SER A 292 16.83 -11.18 -1.62
CA SER A 292 17.14 -12.53 -2.11
C SER A 292 16.25 -12.94 -3.28
N PHE A 293 14.97 -12.57 -3.24
CA PHE A 293 14.03 -12.89 -4.31
C PHE A 293 14.30 -12.10 -5.59
N PHE A 294 14.60 -10.82 -5.49
CA PHE A 294 14.86 -9.97 -6.65
C PHE A 294 16.25 -10.19 -7.28
N ALA A 295 17.24 -10.65 -6.50
CA ALA A 295 18.58 -10.94 -6.99
C ALA A 295 18.68 -12.29 -7.77
N GLN A 296 17.64 -13.11 -7.80
CA GLN A 296 17.66 -14.36 -8.59
C GLN A 296 17.71 -14.02 -10.09
N GLN A 297 18.57 -14.71 -10.83
CA GLN A 297 18.69 -14.58 -12.31
C GLN A 297 17.60 -15.37 -13.02
#